data_3af8aec15bf73f23b3356734cf777a31
#
_entry.id   3af8aec15bf73f23b3356734cf777a31
#
_cell.length_a   1.000
_cell.length_b   1.000
_cell.length_c   1.000
_cell.angle_alpha   90.00
_cell.angle_beta   90.00
_cell.angle_gamma   90.00
#
_symmetry.space_group_name_H-M   'P 1'
#
loop_
_entity.id
_entity.type
_entity.pdbx_description
1 polymer ?
#
loop_
_entity_poly.entity_id
_entity_poly.type
_entity_poly.pdbx_seq_one_letter_code
_entity_poly.pdbx_strand_id
1 'polypeptide(L)'
;MSFEDLGSLRIKFSGDDLACLWLGFERAENMNVMREKLSQWEYLKQMPDEISGFIKKLPETFEVDGTCVPIFTYSLPSKYCRIEGYFDQSTDDFMGHCFIGLHVFHDIRFICKKMEEFQGRLDSFLVPVLCGLVPDTLRTPTFFVNKKKLVDWQPMELSSELHGFSLFIKPPCFLQTINGAVVVIDYSDFSGGHQWVLYFNGLRDEFYAEQRLNGVLERISTFDCKGLEDLDALLPEIENTLRELRSRV
;
A
#
# COMPACT_ATOMS: atom_id res chain seq x y z
N MET A 1 24.38 -36.80 -15.11
CA MET A 1 25.70 -36.17 -14.94
C MET A 1 26.20 -36.59 -13.58
N SER A 2 27.26 -37.37 -13.52
CA SER A 2 27.81 -37.85 -12.26
C SER A 2 28.76 -36.83 -11.65
N PHE A 3 28.94 -36.88 -10.33
CA PHE A 3 29.78 -35.94 -9.56
C PHE A 3 31.28 -35.95 -9.96
N GLU A 4 31.69 -36.81 -10.87
CA GLU A 4 33.07 -36.93 -11.35
C GLU A 4 33.45 -36.01 -12.48
N ASP A 5 32.49 -35.30 -13.16
CA ASP A 5 32.78 -34.45 -14.29
C ASP A 5 33.14 -32.98 -13.90
N LEU A 6 33.15 -32.64 -12.62
CA LEU A 6 33.44 -31.29 -12.12
C LEU A 6 34.93 -31.06 -11.77
N GLY A 7 35.80 -31.99 -12.08
CA GLY A 7 37.21 -32.00 -11.64
C GLY A 7 38.17 -31.00 -12.33
N SER A 8 37.77 -30.21 -13.31
CA SER A 8 38.69 -29.39 -14.09
C SER A 8 38.38 -27.88 -14.16
N LEU A 9 37.29 -27.39 -13.59
CA LEU A 9 37.02 -25.95 -13.50
C LEU A 9 37.47 -25.41 -12.14
N ARG A 10 38.74 -24.97 -12.04
CA ARG A 10 39.19 -24.12 -10.91
C ARG A 10 38.62 -22.71 -11.12
N ILE A 11 37.37 -22.51 -10.77
CA ILE A 11 36.80 -21.16 -10.59
C ILE A 11 37.38 -20.65 -9.26
N LYS A 12 38.26 -19.66 -9.31
CA LYS A 12 38.73 -18.95 -8.10
C LYS A 12 37.59 -18.00 -7.69
N PHE A 13 36.78 -18.40 -6.74
CA PHE A 13 35.88 -17.49 -6.05
C PHE A 13 36.71 -16.61 -5.11
N SER A 14 36.45 -15.30 -5.08
CA SER A 14 36.90 -14.42 -4.01
C SER A 14 36.23 -14.81 -2.69
N GLY A 15 36.83 -14.46 -1.55
CA GLY A 15 36.22 -14.73 -0.25
C GLY A 15 34.81 -14.13 -0.12
N ASP A 16 34.56 -12.99 -0.79
CA ASP A 16 33.29 -12.30 -0.82
C ASP A 16 32.22 -13.06 -1.66
N ASP A 17 32.63 -13.71 -2.76
CA ASP A 17 31.73 -14.53 -3.59
C ASP A 17 31.25 -15.77 -2.85
N LEU A 18 32.14 -16.41 -2.05
CA LEU A 18 31.78 -17.55 -1.21
C LEU A 18 30.84 -17.14 -0.07
N ALA A 19 31.06 -15.98 0.55
CA ALA A 19 30.17 -15.45 1.58
C ALA A 19 28.78 -15.12 1.02
N CYS A 20 28.69 -14.54 -0.16
CA CYS A 20 27.41 -14.26 -0.84
C CYS A 20 26.65 -15.56 -1.20
N LEU A 21 27.36 -16.59 -1.69
CA LEU A 21 26.78 -17.89 -1.98
C LEU A 21 26.29 -18.58 -0.70
N TRP A 22 27.05 -18.52 0.38
CA TRP A 22 26.70 -19.14 1.67
C TRP A 22 25.48 -18.48 2.31
N LEU A 23 25.44 -17.15 2.33
CA LEU A 23 24.27 -16.35 2.77
C LEU A 23 23.04 -16.64 1.91
N GLY A 24 23.22 -16.86 0.61
CA GLY A 24 22.15 -17.27 -0.30
C GLY A 24 21.59 -18.65 0.03
N PHE A 25 22.45 -19.60 0.39
CA PHE A 25 22.05 -20.95 0.79
C PHE A 25 21.30 -20.97 2.13
N GLU A 26 21.82 -20.31 3.18
CA GLU A 26 21.12 -20.19 4.47
C GLU A 26 19.75 -19.51 4.33
N ARG A 27 19.66 -18.47 3.50
CA ARG A 27 18.37 -17.80 3.21
C ARG A 27 17.38 -18.73 2.53
N ALA A 28 17.83 -19.53 1.55
CA ALA A 28 16.96 -20.48 0.86
C ALA A 28 16.46 -21.59 1.77
N GLU A 29 17.30 -22.07 2.69
CA GLU A 29 16.94 -23.09 3.66
C GLU A 29 15.94 -22.57 4.70
N ASN A 30 16.16 -21.38 5.24
CA ASN A 30 15.23 -20.69 6.13
C ASN A 30 13.87 -20.42 5.48
N MET A 31 13.84 -20.12 4.18
CA MET A 31 12.61 -19.95 3.42
C MET A 31 11.77 -21.21 3.31
N ASN A 32 12.39 -22.33 3.01
CA ASN A 32 11.67 -23.60 2.92
C ASN A 32 11.04 -23.97 4.26
N VAL A 33 11.77 -23.75 5.37
CA VAL A 33 11.26 -23.94 6.72
C VAL A 33 10.09 -23.01 7.02
N MET A 34 10.14 -21.73 6.62
CA MET A 34 9.04 -20.79 6.83
C MET A 34 7.81 -21.18 6.01
N ARG A 35 7.98 -21.54 4.73
CA ARG A 35 6.88 -21.99 3.86
C ARG A 35 6.19 -23.23 4.43
N GLU A 36 6.95 -24.19 4.94
CA GLU A 36 6.40 -25.37 5.59
C GLU A 36 5.59 -25.01 6.84
N LYS A 37 6.13 -24.14 7.72
CA LYS A 37 5.41 -23.63 8.89
C LYS A 37 4.11 -22.94 8.51
N LEU A 38 4.12 -22.07 7.49
CA LEU A 38 2.93 -21.36 7.01
C LEU A 38 1.89 -22.31 6.42
N SER A 39 2.32 -23.37 5.68
CA SER A 39 1.41 -24.37 5.11
C SER A 39 0.69 -25.19 6.17
N GLN A 40 1.32 -25.36 7.33
CA GLN A 40 0.79 -26.10 8.49
C GLN A 40 0.10 -25.19 9.50
N TRP A 41 0.04 -23.88 9.26
CA TRP A 41 -0.53 -22.93 10.23
C TRP A 41 -2.05 -22.97 10.24
N GLU A 42 -2.61 -23.80 11.13
CA GLU A 42 -4.06 -24.01 11.26
C GLU A 42 -4.85 -22.73 11.55
N TYR A 43 -4.22 -21.71 12.17
CA TYR A 43 -4.86 -20.42 12.43
C TYR A 43 -5.41 -19.77 11.15
N LEU A 44 -4.73 -19.85 10.00
CA LEU A 44 -5.19 -19.29 8.73
C LEU A 44 -6.51 -19.87 8.28
N LYS A 45 -6.77 -21.15 8.58
CA LYS A 45 -8.04 -21.83 8.27
C LYS A 45 -9.15 -21.40 9.24
N GLN A 46 -8.79 -21.01 10.47
CA GLN A 46 -9.74 -20.57 11.51
C GLN A 46 -10.13 -19.10 11.35
N MET A 47 -9.34 -18.29 10.64
CA MET A 47 -9.69 -16.91 10.35
C MET A 47 -11.02 -16.85 9.57
N PRO A 48 -11.92 -15.90 9.89
CA PRO A 48 -13.21 -15.75 9.19
C PRO A 48 -13.03 -15.62 7.68
N ASP A 49 -13.91 -16.24 6.90
CA ASP A 49 -13.88 -16.10 5.44
C ASP A 49 -14.32 -14.71 4.96
N GLU A 50 -15.11 -14.01 5.80
CA GLU A 50 -15.55 -12.65 5.55
C GLU A 50 -15.46 -11.81 6.83
N ILE A 51 -14.98 -10.56 6.69
CA ILE A 51 -14.96 -9.54 7.75
C ILE A 51 -15.40 -8.21 7.15
N SER A 52 -16.56 -7.69 7.57
CA SER A 52 -17.09 -6.38 7.14
C SER A 52 -17.16 -6.22 5.60
N GLY A 53 -17.51 -7.29 4.89
CA GLY A 53 -17.57 -7.33 3.44
C GLY A 53 -16.26 -7.65 2.74
N PHE A 54 -15.12 -7.68 3.46
CA PHE A 54 -13.85 -8.13 2.93
C PHE A 54 -13.79 -9.65 2.89
N ILE A 55 -13.52 -10.20 1.73
CA ILE A 55 -13.43 -11.64 1.49
C ILE A 55 -11.99 -12.11 1.64
N LYS A 56 -11.80 -13.17 2.45
CA LYS A 56 -10.50 -13.82 2.63
C LYS A 56 -10.12 -14.63 1.40
N LYS A 57 -8.86 -14.56 1.03
CA LYS A 57 -8.21 -15.47 0.10
C LYS A 57 -6.88 -15.92 0.68
N LEU A 58 -6.66 -17.24 0.73
CA LEU A 58 -5.36 -17.81 1.03
C LEU A 58 -4.62 -18.12 -0.27
N PRO A 59 -3.28 -18.02 -0.31
CA PRO A 59 -2.52 -18.43 -1.47
C PRO A 59 -2.66 -19.94 -1.70
N GLU A 60 -2.68 -20.37 -2.94
CA GLU A 60 -2.70 -21.82 -3.28
C GLU A 60 -1.38 -22.49 -2.87
N THR A 61 -0.30 -21.74 -3.01
CA THR A 61 1.04 -22.12 -2.59
C THR A 61 1.71 -20.93 -1.90
N PHE A 62 2.57 -21.19 -0.91
CA PHE A 62 3.36 -20.14 -0.25
C PHE A 62 4.64 -19.85 -1.07
N GLU A 63 4.48 -19.56 -2.36
CA GLU A 63 5.60 -19.23 -3.23
C GLU A 63 6.08 -17.79 -2.98
N VAL A 64 7.38 -17.59 -3.22
CA VAL A 64 8.04 -16.31 -3.01
C VAL A 64 7.79 -15.41 -4.19
N ASP A 65 7.32 -14.20 -3.91
CA ASP A 65 7.28 -13.09 -4.86
C ASP A 65 8.34 -12.07 -4.44
N GLY A 66 9.44 -12.02 -5.17
CA GLY A 66 10.62 -11.25 -4.78
C GLY A 66 11.23 -11.74 -3.46
N THR A 67 11.10 -10.96 -2.38
CA THR A 67 11.54 -11.32 -1.02
C THR A 67 10.38 -11.70 -0.10
N CYS A 68 9.13 -11.64 -0.59
CA CYS A 68 7.93 -11.78 0.21
C CYS A 68 7.28 -13.16 0.00
N VAL A 69 6.82 -13.76 1.10
CA VAL A 69 5.97 -14.96 1.09
C VAL A 69 4.55 -14.51 1.44
N PRO A 70 3.58 -14.55 0.51
CA PRO A 70 2.21 -14.17 0.80
C PRO A 70 1.58 -15.16 1.79
N ILE A 71 0.80 -14.64 2.75
CA ILE A 71 0.16 -15.44 3.80
C ILE A 71 -1.34 -15.47 3.61
N PHE A 72 -1.96 -14.31 3.46
CA PHE A 72 -3.40 -14.15 3.22
C PHE A 72 -3.69 -12.81 2.56
N THR A 73 -4.87 -12.71 1.97
CA THR A 73 -5.44 -11.43 1.51
C THR A 73 -6.88 -11.33 2.00
N TYR A 74 -7.27 -10.17 2.52
CA TYR A 74 -8.66 -9.76 2.64
C TYR A 74 -8.93 -8.63 1.66
N SER A 75 -9.92 -8.76 0.79
CA SER A 75 -10.21 -7.78 -0.24
C SER A 75 -11.67 -7.39 -0.33
N LEU A 76 -11.92 -6.12 -0.62
CA LEU A 76 -13.23 -5.53 -0.95
C LEU A 76 -13.09 -4.86 -2.32
N PRO A 77 -13.21 -5.64 -3.43
CA PRO A 77 -12.94 -5.14 -4.79
C PRO A 77 -13.83 -3.97 -5.20
N SER A 78 -15.09 -3.94 -4.75
CA SER A 78 -16.04 -2.86 -5.03
C SER A 78 -15.62 -1.50 -4.49
N LYS A 79 -14.64 -1.48 -3.56
CA LYS A 79 -14.08 -0.27 -2.93
C LYS A 79 -12.58 -0.13 -3.18
N TYR A 80 -11.98 -0.99 -4.00
CA TYR A 80 -10.53 -1.03 -4.26
C TYR A 80 -9.69 -1.08 -2.98
N CYS A 81 -10.19 -1.78 -1.94
CA CYS A 81 -9.52 -1.91 -0.65
C CYS A 81 -9.09 -3.34 -0.41
N ARG A 82 -7.88 -3.52 0.14
CA ARG A 82 -7.41 -4.83 0.58
C ARG A 82 -6.31 -4.70 1.63
N ILE A 83 -6.11 -5.77 2.39
CA ILE A 83 -4.92 -6.01 3.21
C ILE A 83 -4.29 -7.33 2.78
N GLU A 84 -2.98 -7.35 2.69
CA GLU A 84 -2.17 -8.54 2.42
C GLU A 84 -1.24 -8.79 3.59
N GLY A 85 -1.37 -9.96 4.23
CA GLY A 85 -0.41 -10.44 5.21
C GLY A 85 0.70 -11.18 4.48
N TYR A 86 1.96 -10.91 4.82
CA TYR A 86 3.11 -11.58 4.22
C TYR A 86 4.29 -11.64 5.19
N PHE A 87 5.24 -12.51 4.86
CA PHE A 87 6.54 -12.58 5.51
C PHE A 87 7.61 -12.03 4.57
N ASP A 88 8.36 -11.00 5.01
CA ASP A 88 9.48 -10.45 4.26
C ASP A 88 10.79 -11.06 4.74
N GLN A 89 11.39 -11.86 3.87
CA GLN A 89 12.65 -12.53 4.13
C GLN A 89 13.84 -11.56 4.27
N SER A 90 13.78 -10.40 3.60
CA SER A 90 14.89 -9.45 3.62
C SER A 90 15.09 -8.81 4.99
N THR A 91 13.99 -8.63 5.72
CA THR A 91 13.96 -8.06 7.07
C THR A 91 13.65 -9.10 8.15
N ASP A 92 13.24 -10.33 7.75
CA ASP A 92 12.78 -11.39 8.65
C ASP A 92 11.57 -10.94 9.49
N ASP A 93 10.62 -10.22 8.84
CA ASP A 93 9.44 -9.67 9.47
C ASP A 93 8.14 -10.24 8.88
N PHE A 94 7.16 -10.49 9.75
CA PHE A 94 5.75 -10.56 9.37
C PHE A 94 5.21 -9.15 9.23
N MET A 95 4.43 -8.89 8.18
CA MET A 95 3.95 -7.56 7.86
C MET A 95 2.52 -7.59 7.31
N GLY A 96 1.84 -6.42 7.36
CA GLY A 96 0.57 -6.16 6.70
C GLY A 96 0.68 -5.01 5.71
N HIS A 97 0.43 -5.28 4.43
CA HIS A 97 0.25 -4.27 3.39
C HIS A 97 -1.21 -3.88 3.29
N CYS A 98 -1.50 -2.60 3.45
CA CYS A 98 -2.82 -2.03 3.25
C CYS A 98 -2.88 -1.26 1.93
N PHE A 99 -3.96 -1.48 1.20
CA PHE A 99 -4.25 -0.82 -0.07
C PHE A 99 -5.58 -0.10 0.02
N ILE A 100 -5.59 1.16 -0.37
CA ILE A 100 -6.79 1.99 -0.53
C ILE A 100 -6.68 2.66 -1.89
N GLY A 101 -7.39 2.14 -2.88
CA GLY A 101 -7.18 2.51 -4.26
C GLY A 101 -5.76 2.16 -4.72
N LEU A 102 -5.04 3.17 -5.23
CA LEU A 102 -3.63 3.06 -5.62
C LEU A 102 -2.65 3.45 -4.48
N HIS A 103 -3.17 3.83 -3.31
CA HIS A 103 -2.33 4.08 -2.13
C HIS A 103 -1.95 2.77 -1.46
N VAL A 104 -0.66 2.63 -1.16
CA VAL A 104 -0.09 1.44 -0.51
C VAL A 104 0.73 1.87 0.70
N PHE A 105 0.50 1.22 1.83
CA PHE A 105 1.27 1.47 3.05
C PHE A 105 1.35 0.23 3.94
N HIS A 106 2.39 0.16 4.75
CA HIS A 106 2.50 -0.85 5.80
C HIS A 106 1.82 -0.36 7.07
N ASP A 107 0.98 -1.19 7.66
CA ASP A 107 0.45 -0.89 8.98
C ASP A 107 1.43 -1.42 10.04
N ILE A 108 2.08 -0.50 10.75
CA ILE A 108 3.11 -0.82 11.76
C ILE A 108 2.63 -1.74 12.88
N ARG A 109 1.30 -1.83 13.10
CA ARG A 109 0.70 -2.72 14.08
C ARG A 109 0.91 -4.19 13.75
N PHE A 110 1.18 -4.53 12.49
CA PHE A 110 1.42 -5.91 12.05
C PHE A 110 2.90 -6.28 11.94
N ILE A 111 3.84 -5.32 12.08
CA ILE A 111 5.27 -5.60 11.91
C ILE A 111 5.84 -6.33 13.13
N CYS A 112 6.23 -7.59 12.99
CA CYS A 112 6.85 -8.38 14.06
C CYS A 112 7.68 -9.55 13.51
N LYS A 113 8.53 -10.14 14.38
CA LYS A 113 9.46 -11.22 14.04
C LYS A 113 8.88 -12.63 14.17
N LYS A 114 7.86 -12.82 15.00
CA LYS A 114 7.38 -14.14 15.39
C LYS A 114 5.96 -14.39 14.89
N MET A 115 5.71 -15.60 14.41
CA MET A 115 4.40 -16.00 13.90
C MET A 115 3.30 -15.93 14.97
N GLU A 116 3.62 -16.32 16.21
CA GLU A 116 2.67 -16.26 17.33
C GLU A 116 2.33 -14.82 17.72
N GLU A 117 3.32 -13.92 17.62
CA GLU A 117 3.10 -12.48 17.81
C GLU A 117 2.24 -11.90 16.69
N PHE A 118 2.50 -12.29 15.44
CA PHE A 118 1.70 -11.88 14.30
C PHE A 118 0.25 -12.34 14.44
N GLN A 119 0.01 -13.58 14.87
CA GLN A 119 -1.33 -14.06 15.20
C GLN A 119 -2.03 -13.16 16.23
N GLY A 120 -1.39 -12.86 17.37
CA GLY A 120 -1.98 -11.99 18.39
C GLY A 120 -2.27 -10.57 17.90
N ARG A 121 -1.44 -10.06 16.96
CA ARG A 121 -1.68 -8.77 16.30
C ARG A 121 -2.86 -8.83 15.32
N LEU A 122 -3.00 -9.91 14.56
CA LEU A 122 -4.16 -10.15 13.70
C LEU A 122 -5.45 -10.21 14.53
N ASP A 123 -5.45 -10.96 15.62
CA ASP A 123 -6.62 -11.07 16.52
C ASP A 123 -7.03 -9.69 17.07
N SER A 124 -6.05 -8.83 17.36
CA SER A 124 -6.29 -7.53 17.99
C SER A 124 -6.65 -6.43 16.98
N PHE A 125 -6.06 -6.44 15.80
CA PHE A 125 -6.06 -5.27 14.90
C PHE A 125 -6.69 -5.51 13.54
N LEU A 126 -6.86 -6.76 13.08
CA LEU A 126 -7.32 -7.01 11.71
C LEU A 126 -8.71 -6.40 11.44
N VAL A 127 -9.67 -6.66 12.33
CA VAL A 127 -11.05 -6.11 12.18
C VAL A 127 -11.06 -4.58 12.20
N PRO A 128 -10.46 -3.89 13.20
CA PRO A 128 -10.40 -2.43 13.19
C PRO A 128 -9.69 -1.85 11.95
N VAL A 129 -8.62 -2.52 11.46
CA VAL A 129 -7.92 -2.07 10.26
C VAL A 129 -8.81 -2.19 9.04
N LEU A 130 -9.44 -3.35 8.81
CA LEU A 130 -10.34 -3.55 7.66
C LEU A 130 -11.49 -2.54 7.66
N CYS A 131 -12.15 -2.32 8.81
CA CYS A 131 -13.19 -1.29 8.93
C CYS A 131 -12.66 0.11 8.63
N GLY A 132 -11.39 0.38 8.95
CA GLY A 132 -10.74 1.67 8.68
C GLY A 132 -10.22 1.84 7.25
N LEU A 133 -10.17 0.80 6.39
CA LEU A 133 -9.68 0.91 5.03
C LEU A 133 -10.72 1.51 4.06
N VAL A 134 -12.01 1.41 4.37
CA VAL A 134 -13.09 1.88 3.48
C VAL A 134 -13.07 3.41 3.38
N PRO A 135 -12.89 4.02 2.18
CA PRO A 135 -12.73 5.46 2.02
C PRO A 135 -13.97 6.27 2.42
N ASP A 136 -15.16 5.70 2.23
CA ASP A 136 -16.44 6.37 2.54
C ASP A 136 -16.73 6.45 4.04
N THR A 137 -15.90 5.83 4.87
CA THR A 137 -16.06 5.88 6.31
C THR A 137 -15.50 7.20 6.82
N LEU A 138 -16.34 8.04 7.43
CA LEU A 138 -15.91 9.24 8.15
C LEU A 138 -14.94 8.81 9.25
N ARG A 139 -13.66 9.03 9.01
CA ARG A 139 -12.62 8.81 10.02
C ARG A 139 -12.64 9.98 10.98
N THR A 140 -12.33 9.73 12.24
CA THR A 140 -12.14 10.80 13.22
C THR A 140 -11.12 11.80 12.65
N PRO A 141 -11.50 13.08 12.45
CA PRO A 141 -10.60 14.06 11.89
C PRO A 141 -9.34 14.19 12.75
N THR A 142 -8.19 14.15 12.12
CA THR A 142 -6.91 14.36 12.80
C THR A 142 -6.77 15.81 13.24
N PHE A 143 -5.81 16.08 14.14
CA PHE A 143 -5.49 17.44 14.57
C PHE A 143 -5.27 18.39 13.39
N PHE A 144 -4.54 17.94 12.36
CA PHE A 144 -4.23 18.77 11.19
C PHE A 144 -5.47 19.07 10.33
N VAL A 145 -6.34 18.07 10.12
CA VAL A 145 -7.61 18.22 9.39
C VAL A 145 -8.51 19.26 10.07
N ASN A 146 -8.65 19.15 11.42
CA ASN A 146 -9.44 20.09 12.22
C ASN A 146 -8.80 21.49 12.23
N LYS A 147 -7.49 21.59 12.45
CA LYS A 147 -6.78 22.88 12.46
C LYS A 147 -6.94 23.63 11.14
N LYS A 148 -6.90 22.90 10.01
CA LYS A 148 -7.08 23.47 8.67
C LYS A 148 -8.54 23.69 8.29
N LYS A 149 -9.49 23.19 9.12
CA LYS A 149 -10.95 23.23 8.87
C LYS A 149 -11.35 22.50 7.58
N LEU A 150 -10.63 21.43 7.21
CA LEU A 150 -10.92 20.65 6.01
C LEU A 150 -12.28 19.98 6.07
N VAL A 151 -12.77 19.63 7.27
CA VAL A 151 -14.10 19.01 7.45
C VAL A 151 -15.23 19.96 7.04
N ASP A 152 -15.04 21.25 7.30
CA ASP A 152 -16.02 22.29 6.98
C ASP A 152 -15.85 22.85 5.56
N TRP A 153 -14.75 22.47 4.88
CA TRP A 153 -14.46 22.93 3.53
C TRP A 153 -15.39 22.27 2.52
N GLN A 154 -16.08 23.10 1.78
CA GLN A 154 -16.97 22.70 0.70
C GLN A 154 -16.38 23.20 -0.63
N PRO A 155 -15.54 22.42 -1.29
CA PRO A 155 -15.00 22.79 -2.59
C PRO A 155 -16.11 22.90 -3.63
N MET A 156 -15.80 23.53 -4.76
CA MET A 156 -16.66 23.46 -5.95
C MET A 156 -17.08 22.02 -6.22
N GLU A 157 -18.19 21.82 -6.92
CA GLU A 157 -18.64 20.48 -7.29
C GLU A 157 -17.56 19.76 -8.12
N LEU A 158 -17.06 18.64 -7.58
CA LEU A 158 -16.09 17.80 -8.25
C LEU A 158 -16.83 16.73 -9.06
N SER A 159 -16.55 16.66 -10.36
CA SER A 159 -17.12 15.61 -11.21
C SER A 159 -16.70 14.23 -10.75
N SER A 160 -17.64 13.27 -10.74
CA SER A 160 -17.37 11.89 -10.33
C SER A 160 -16.37 11.18 -11.25
N GLU A 161 -16.24 11.67 -12.50
CA GLU A 161 -15.31 11.14 -13.51
C GLU A 161 -14.81 12.29 -14.40
N LEU A 162 -13.51 12.31 -14.68
CA LEU A 162 -12.84 13.23 -15.59
C LEU A 162 -11.80 12.48 -16.43
N HIS A 163 -11.93 12.50 -17.76
CA HIS A 163 -10.99 11.92 -18.71
C HIS A 163 -10.62 10.44 -18.43
N GLY A 164 -11.58 9.65 -17.88
CA GLY A 164 -11.37 8.24 -17.51
C GLY A 164 -10.70 8.04 -16.14
N PHE A 165 -10.57 9.09 -15.34
CA PHE A 165 -10.19 9.02 -13.94
C PHE A 165 -11.44 9.15 -13.07
N SER A 166 -11.65 8.20 -12.17
CA SER A 166 -12.75 8.23 -11.20
C SER A 166 -12.36 9.00 -9.94
N LEU A 167 -13.25 9.84 -9.43
CA LEU A 167 -13.09 10.54 -8.16
C LEU A 167 -13.20 9.52 -7.02
N PHE A 168 -12.07 9.16 -6.42
CA PHE A 168 -11.99 8.09 -5.43
C PHE A 168 -12.02 8.61 -3.99
N ILE A 169 -11.30 9.70 -3.70
CA ILE A 169 -11.32 10.39 -2.39
C ILE A 169 -11.74 11.82 -2.62
N LYS A 170 -12.67 12.29 -1.79
CA LYS A 170 -13.15 13.67 -1.78
C LYS A 170 -13.56 14.11 -0.38
N PRO A 171 -13.55 15.41 -0.08
CA PRO A 171 -14.12 15.94 1.15
C PRO A 171 -15.59 15.51 1.34
N PRO A 172 -16.03 15.22 2.57
CA PRO A 172 -15.28 15.26 3.81
C PRO A 172 -14.54 13.96 4.18
N CYS A 173 -14.40 13.00 3.26
CA CYS A 173 -13.65 11.77 3.48
C CYS A 173 -12.17 12.00 3.14
N PHE A 174 -11.29 11.77 4.11
CA PHE A 174 -9.85 12.00 3.98
C PHE A 174 -9.08 10.74 4.30
N LEU A 175 -7.96 10.52 3.62
CA LEU A 175 -7.04 9.45 3.95
C LEU A 175 -5.78 10.00 4.59
N GLN A 176 -5.56 9.68 5.87
CA GLN A 176 -4.33 10.00 6.59
C GLN A 176 -3.20 9.10 6.12
N THR A 177 -2.09 9.69 5.67
CA THR A 177 -0.85 8.95 5.35
C THR A 177 0.09 8.90 6.55
N ILE A 178 1.07 7.99 6.52
CA ILE A 178 1.99 7.76 7.65
C ILE A 178 2.88 8.97 7.93
N ASN A 179 3.23 9.74 6.90
CA ASN A 179 4.15 10.87 6.99
C ASN A 179 3.51 12.21 7.40
N GLY A 180 2.26 12.18 7.92
CA GLY A 180 1.55 13.37 8.35
C GLY A 180 0.87 14.15 7.23
N ALA A 181 0.91 13.66 6.00
CA ALA A 181 0.09 14.18 4.92
C ALA A 181 -1.32 13.56 4.96
N VAL A 182 -2.27 14.29 4.39
CA VAL A 182 -3.67 13.89 4.26
C VAL A 182 -4.03 13.93 2.79
N VAL A 183 -4.52 12.83 2.23
CA VAL A 183 -5.14 12.83 0.89
C VAL A 183 -6.48 13.52 1.00
N VAL A 184 -6.65 14.57 0.22
CA VAL A 184 -7.84 15.44 0.21
C VAL A 184 -8.73 15.15 -0.98
N ILE A 185 -8.14 15.03 -2.17
CA ILE A 185 -8.82 14.65 -3.41
C ILE A 185 -7.95 13.63 -4.13
N ASP A 186 -8.58 12.59 -4.68
CA ASP A 186 -7.93 11.54 -5.46
C ASP A 186 -8.76 11.23 -6.69
N TYR A 187 -8.17 11.40 -7.86
CA TYR A 187 -8.67 10.93 -9.13
C TYR A 187 -7.81 9.77 -9.62
N SER A 188 -8.38 8.57 -9.72
CA SER A 188 -7.67 7.33 -10.08
C SER A 188 -8.22 6.67 -11.34
N ASP A 189 -7.32 6.26 -12.24
CA ASP A 189 -7.56 5.27 -13.28
C ASP A 189 -7.04 3.92 -12.78
N PHE A 190 -7.93 3.11 -12.22
CA PHE A 190 -7.56 1.81 -11.66
C PHE A 190 -7.13 0.80 -12.71
N SER A 191 -7.56 0.96 -13.96
CA SER A 191 -7.23 0.05 -15.06
C SER A 191 -5.80 0.28 -15.57
N GLY A 192 -5.39 1.54 -15.64
CA GLY A 192 -4.05 1.93 -16.09
C GLY A 192 -3.04 2.08 -14.95
N GLY A 193 -3.50 2.09 -13.69
CA GLY A 193 -2.63 2.35 -12.54
C GLY A 193 -2.12 3.79 -12.49
N HIS A 194 -2.88 4.74 -13.05
CA HIS A 194 -2.55 6.17 -13.09
C HIS A 194 -3.41 6.93 -12.09
N GLN A 195 -2.87 8.01 -11.51
CA GLN A 195 -3.50 8.72 -10.42
C GLN A 195 -3.07 10.19 -10.39
N TRP A 196 -4.00 11.06 -10.00
CA TRP A 196 -3.72 12.42 -9.57
C TRP A 196 -4.24 12.59 -8.14
N VAL A 197 -3.41 13.11 -7.25
CA VAL A 197 -3.73 13.23 -5.82
C VAL A 197 -3.38 14.59 -5.30
N LEU A 198 -4.32 15.22 -4.62
CA LEU A 198 -4.11 16.43 -3.83
C LEU A 198 -3.91 16.05 -2.37
N TYR A 199 -2.81 16.52 -1.78
CA TYR A 199 -2.46 16.32 -0.40
C TYR A 199 -2.50 17.63 0.39
N PHE A 200 -2.79 17.52 1.68
CA PHE A 200 -2.49 18.53 2.68
C PHE A 200 -1.37 18.02 3.60
N ASN A 201 -0.25 18.74 3.64
CA ASN A 201 0.85 18.46 4.56
C ASN A 201 0.64 19.25 5.87
N GLY A 202 0.20 18.56 6.92
CA GLY A 202 -0.11 19.22 8.20
C GLY A 202 1.11 19.79 8.92
N LEU A 203 2.33 19.28 8.64
CA LEU A 203 3.56 19.77 9.26
C LEU A 203 4.05 21.08 8.63
N ARG A 204 3.85 21.23 7.31
CA ARG A 204 4.26 22.43 6.55
C ARG A 204 3.13 23.43 6.33
N ASP A 205 1.90 23.03 6.68
CA ASP A 205 0.67 23.81 6.46
C ASP A 205 0.51 24.23 4.98
N GLU A 206 0.70 23.26 4.07
CA GLU A 206 0.65 23.48 2.63
C GLU A 206 -0.15 22.39 1.91
N PHE A 207 -0.81 22.77 0.81
CA PHE A 207 -1.35 21.83 -0.16
C PHE A 207 -0.33 21.60 -1.26
N TYR A 208 -0.32 20.40 -1.82
CA TYR A 208 0.46 20.05 -2.99
C TYR A 208 -0.18 18.87 -3.71
N ALA A 209 0.10 18.72 -4.99
CA ALA A 209 -0.39 17.59 -5.77
C ALA A 209 0.74 16.71 -6.31
N GLU A 210 0.43 15.43 -6.49
CA GLU A 210 1.29 14.47 -7.16
C GLU A 210 0.48 13.73 -8.23
N GLN A 211 1.14 13.32 -9.29
CA GLN A 211 0.61 12.39 -10.28
C GLN A 211 1.43 11.10 -10.28
N ARG A 212 0.73 9.98 -10.50
CA ARG A 212 1.36 8.68 -10.73
C ARG A 212 1.21 8.32 -12.20
N LEU A 213 2.35 8.12 -12.86
CA LEU A 213 2.43 7.68 -14.25
C LEU A 213 3.40 6.50 -14.33
N ASN A 214 2.94 5.35 -14.84
CA ASN A 214 3.76 4.13 -14.96
C ASN A 214 4.45 3.73 -13.64
N GLY A 215 3.74 3.87 -12.52
CA GLY A 215 4.26 3.55 -11.20
C GLY A 215 5.15 4.62 -10.54
N VAL A 216 5.53 5.67 -11.28
CA VAL A 216 6.38 6.78 -10.78
C VAL A 216 5.50 7.91 -10.28
N LEU A 217 5.81 8.43 -9.07
CA LEU A 217 5.17 9.63 -8.50
C LEU A 217 5.97 10.87 -8.90
N GLU A 218 5.27 11.87 -9.44
CA GLU A 218 5.81 13.16 -9.83
C GLU A 218 5.01 14.28 -9.15
N ARG A 219 5.69 15.25 -8.52
CA ARG A 219 5.04 16.44 -7.94
C ARG A 219 4.57 17.40 -9.02
N ILE A 220 3.38 17.96 -8.82
CA ILE A 220 2.80 18.99 -9.68
C ILE A 220 2.73 20.29 -8.89
N SER A 221 3.55 21.28 -9.24
CA SER A 221 3.65 22.56 -8.52
C SER A 221 2.46 23.50 -8.71
N THR A 222 1.60 23.26 -9.71
CA THR A 222 0.41 24.07 -9.98
C THR A 222 -0.51 24.21 -8.77
N PHE A 223 -0.56 23.17 -7.91
CA PHE A 223 -1.44 23.12 -6.74
C PHE A 223 -0.73 23.47 -5.43
N ASP A 224 0.50 24.00 -5.49
CA ASP A 224 1.24 24.41 -4.30
C ASP A 224 0.65 25.69 -3.73
N CYS A 225 -0.08 25.58 -2.61
CA CYS A 225 -0.68 26.74 -1.93
C CYS A 225 -0.83 26.48 -0.43
N LYS A 226 -1.19 27.52 0.33
CA LYS A 226 -1.40 27.40 1.78
C LYS A 226 -2.86 27.59 2.20
N GLY A 227 -3.57 28.50 1.56
CA GLY A 227 -4.96 28.84 1.87
C GLY A 227 -5.97 27.92 1.20
N LEU A 228 -7.15 27.72 1.81
CA LEU A 228 -8.27 27.07 1.14
C LEU A 228 -8.83 27.92 0.01
N GLU A 229 -8.82 29.26 0.16
CA GLU A 229 -9.26 30.18 -0.89
C GLU A 229 -8.35 30.11 -2.12
N ASP A 230 -7.01 30.03 -1.90
CA ASP A 230 -6.06 29.84 -3.00
C ASP A 230 -6.29 28.49 -3.67
N LEU A 231 -6.55 27.43 -2.88
CA LEU A 231 -6.84 26.12 -3.40
C LEU A 231 -8.12 26.10 -4.24
N ASP A 232 -9.20 26.74 -3.76
CA ASP A 232 -10.46 26.81 -4.50
C ASP A 232 -10.28 27.48 -5.88
N ALA A 233 -9.40 28.47 -5.97
CA ALA A 233 -9.04 29.11 -7.23
C ALA A 233 -8.27 28.18 -8.20
N LEU A 234 -7.57 27.17 -7.67
CA LEU A 234 -6.77 26.21 -8.45
C LEU A 234 -7.55 24.95 -8.85
N LEU A 235 -8.66 24.62 -8.16
CA LEU A 235 -9.42 23.39 -8.46
C LEU A 235 -9.88 23.26 -9.92
N PRO A 236 -10.23 24.32 -10.66
CA PRO A 236 -10.57 24.21 -12.08
C PRO A 236 -9.45 23.64 -12.95
N GLU A 237 -8.18 23.78 -12.53
CA GLU A 237 -7.02 23.23 -13.26
C GLU A 237 -6.91 21.70 -13.18
N ILE A 238 -7.69 21.04 -12.31
CA ILE A 238 -7.72 19.57 -12.21
C ILE A 238 -8.09 18.96 -13.56
N GLU A 239 -9.10 19.50 -14.23
CA GLU A 239 -9.55 18.98 -15.52
C GLU A 239 -8.45 19.03 -16.58
N ASN A 240 -7.74 20.16 -16.67
CA ASN A 240 -6.63 20.33 -17.60
C ASN A 240 -5.49 19.35 -17.28
N THR A 241 -5.14 19.24 -16.00
CA THR A 241 -4.10 18.34 -15.52
C THR A 241 -4.40 16.87 -15.83
N LEU A 242 -5.64 16.42 -15.59
CA LEU A 242 -6.07 15.06 -15.90
C LEU A 242 -6.10 14.77 -17.40
N ARG A 243 -6.47 15.77 -18.22
CA ARG A 243 -6.42 15.67 -19.69
C ARG A 243 -4.98 15.50 -20.18
N GLU A 244 -4.06 16.29 -19.64
CA GLU A 244 -2.63 16.18 -19.97
C GLU A 244 -2.07 14.82 -19.50
N LEU A 245 -2.40 14.38 -18.28
CA LEU A 245 -2.00 13.08 -17.77
C LEU A 245 -2.50 11.95 -18.69
N ARG A 246 -3.76 12.02 -19.13
CA ARG A 246 -4.35 11.04 -20.06
C ARG A 246 -3.63 11.02 -21.40
N SER A 247 -3.15 12.15 -21.90
CA SER A 247 -2.44 12.22 -23.18
C SER A 247 -1.04 11.59 -23.15
N ARG A 248 -0.49 11.33 -21.94
CA ARG A 248 0.84 10.72 -21.72
C ARG A 248 0.78 9.21 -21.51
N VAL A 249 -0.42 8.60 -21.56
CA VAL A 249 -0.70 7.18 -21.24
C VAL A 249 -1.04 6.35 -22.47
#